data_32aff8ee69dad76c6aa2ed073562763c
#
_entry.id   32aff8ee69dad76c6aa2ed073562763c
#
_cell.length_a   1.000
_cell.length_b   1.000
_cell.length_c   1.000
_cell.angle_alpha   90.00
_cell.angle_beta   90.00
_cell.angle_gamma   90.00
#
_symmetry.space_group_name_H-M   'P 1'
#
loop_
_entity.id
_entity.type
_entity.pdbx_description
1 polymer ?
#
loop_
_entity_poly.entity_id
_entity_poly.type
_entity_poly.pdbx_seq_one_letter_code
_entity_poly.pdbx_strand_id
1 'polypeptide(L)'
;MTTHDLPPTAGLLAGEHIELRKDLGILTVDPEQEHEQDIRWQSEILDEIKNSGAFSGDTVPETFQGLTREERGTADTLLPAIHKFLASTPSALTCTALVDLVGDRRAQNQPGTTSDMYPNWCIPLCDGNTQALTIEDIADLPLFQAVAEASKRNKH
;
A
#
# COMPACT_ATOMS: atom_id res chain seq x y z
N MET A 1 3.20 3.80 -2.36
CA MET A 1 3.89 4.08 -3.64
C MET A 1 3.06 3.55 -4.79
N THR A 2 2.02 4.27 -5.13
CA THR A 2 1.07 3.85 -6.16
C THR A 2 0.93 4.93 -7.25
N THR A 3 0.46 4.54 -8.40
CA THR A 3 0.00 5.41 -9.49
C THR A 3 -1.42 5.01 -9.87
N HIS A 4 -2.04 5.73 -10.78
CA HIS A 4 -3.39 5.44 -11.24
C HIS A 4 -3.57 4.03 -11.88
N ASP A 5 -2.49 3.41 -12.36
CA ASP A 5 -2.49 2.08 -12.99
C ASP A 5 -1.89 0.98 -12.10
N LEU A 6 -1.46 1.33 -10.89
CA LEU A 6 -0.94 0.39 -9.91
C LEU A 6 -1.93 0.20 -8.76
N PRO A 7 -1.95 -0.97 -8.12
CA PRO A 7 -2.77 -1.16 -6.93
C PRO A 7 -2.38 -0.17 -5.84
N PRO A 8 -3.31 0.21 -4.94
CA PRO A 8 -2.99 0.93 -3.73
C PRO A 8 -1.91 0.21 -2.93
N THR A 9 -1.07 0.96 -2.19
CA THR A 9 0.03 0.36 -1.44
C THR A 9 -0.47 -0.67 -0.42
N ALA A 10 -1.60 -0.42 0.24
CA ALA A 10 -2.22 -1.38 1.16
C ALA A 10 -2.64 -2.68 0.47
N GLY A 11 -3.23 -2.60 -0.73
CA GLY A 11 -3.61 -3.77 -1.53
C GLY A 11 -2.41 -4.53 -2.08
N LEU A 12 -1.34 -3.81 -2.45
CA LEU A 12 -0.07 -4.41 -2.84
C LEU A 12 0.53 -5.22 -1.70
N LEU A 13 0.63 -4.64 -0.50
CA LEU A 13 1.15 -5.30 0.68
C LEU A 13 0.33 -6.53 1.08
N ALA A 14 -0.98 -6.49 0.88
CA ALA A 14 -1.88 -7.61 1.14
C ALA A 14 -1.86 -8.70 0.05
N GLY A 15 -1.28 -8.43 -1.13
CA GLY A 15 -1.27 -9.36 -2.27
C GLY A 15 -2.59 -9.41 -3.06
N GLU A 16 -3.53 -8.51 -2.80
CA GLU A 16 -4.85 -8.50 -3.42
C GLU A 16 -4.80 -8.27 -4.94
N HIS A 17 -3.76 -7.62 -5.43
CA HIS A 17 -3.52 -7.44 -6.86
C HIS A 17 -3.24 -8.76 -7.60
N ILE A 18 -2.70 -9.78 -6.92
CA ILE A 18 -2.46 -11.11 -7.48
C ILE A 18 -3.78 -11.85 -7.55
N GLU A 19 -4.54 -11.87 -6.45
CA GLU A 19 -5.85 -12.52 -6.42
C GLU A 19 -6.82 -11.88 -7.43
N LEU A 20 -6.85 -10.55 -7.52
CA LEU A 20 -7.67 -9.87 -8.52
C LEU A 20 -7.33 -10.31 -9.95
N ARG A 21 -6.05 -10.37 -10.32
CA ARG A 21 -5.62 -10.80 -11.67
C ARG A 21 -5.94 -12.28 -11.93
N LYS A 22 -5.83 -13.12 -10.90
CA LYS A 22 -6.22 -14.53 -10.95
C LYS A 22 -7.72 -14.68 -11.20
N ASP A 23 -8.56 -13.97 -10.42
CA ASP A 23 -10.02 -14.02 -10.54
C ASP A 23 -10.51 -13.51 -11.90
N LEU A 24 -9.83 -12.51 -12.45
CA LEU A 24 -10.10 -11.97 -13.79
C LEU A 24 -9.55 -12.84 -14.92
N GLY A 25 -8.79 -13.89 -14.62
CA GLY A 25 -8.19 -14.78 -15.62
C GLY A 25 -7.10 -14.13 -16.47
N ILE A 26 -6.47 -13.06 -15.96
CA ILE A 26 -5.39 -12.31 -16.64
C ILE A 26 -4.02 -12.52 -16.01
N LEU A 27 -3.92 -13.33 -14.96
CA LEU A 27 -2.63 -13.74 -14.39
C LEU A 27 -1.97 -14.74 -15.33
N THR A 28 -0.71 -14.49 -15.70
CA THR A 28 0.03 -15.28 -16.71
C THR A 28 1.02 -16.27 -16.11
N VAL A 29 1.21 -16.21 -14.80
CA VAL A 29 2.12 -17.08 -14.03
C VAL A 29 1.34 -17.84 -12.97
N ASP A 30 1.97 -18.85 -12.38
CA ASP A 30 1.38 -19.57 -11.26
C ASP A 30 1.16 -18.66 -10.06
N PRO A 31 -0.05 -18.61 -9.45
CA PRO A 31 -0.36 -17.69 -8.36
C PRO A 31 0.56 -17.87 -7.13
N GLU A 32 0.93 -19.11 -6.79
CA GLU A 32 1.80 -19.37 -5.63
C GLU A 32 3.20 -18.81 -5.88
N GLN A 33 3.72 -19.01 -7.09
CA GLN A 33 5.01 -18.47 -7.49
C GLN A 33 5.01 -16.92 -7.52
N GLU A 34 3.93 -16.31 -8.00
CA GLU A 34 3.78 -14.83 -7.99
C GLU A 34 3.75 -14.31 -6.55
N HIS A 35 3.01 -14.96 -5.65
CA HIS A 35 2.97 -14.59 -4.24
C HIS A 35 4.35 -14.71 -3.55
N GLU A 36 5.10 -15.78 -3.82
CA GLU A 36 6.44 -15.95 -3.26
C GLU A 36 7.41 -14.85 -3.73
N GLN A 37 7.38 -14.52 -5.01
CA GLN A 37 8.23 -13.46 -5.57
C GLN A 37 7.86 -12.10 -5.02
N ASP A 38 6.56 -11.79 -4.93
CA ASP A 38 6.05 -10.54 -4.40
C ASP A 38 6.40 -10.38 -2.91
N ILE A 39 6.23 -11.43 -2.10
CA ILE A 39 6.63 -11.45 -0.70
C ILE A 39 8.12 -11.19 -0.54
N ARG A 40 8.97 -11.82 -1.34
CA ARG A 40 10.42 -11.61 -1.28
C ARG A 40 10.79 -10.17 -1.59
N TRP A 41 10.29 -9.65 -2.70
CA TRP A 41 10.53 -8.27 -3.12
C TRP A 41 10.04 -7.24 -2.07
N GLN A 42 8.85 -7.44 -1.52
CA GLN A 42 8.35 -6.57 -0.46
C GLN A 42 9.21 -6.62 0.81
N SER A 43 9.71 -7.81 1.19
CA SER A 43 10.60 -7.96 2.35
C SER A 43 11.88 -7.16 2.19
N GLU A 44 12.49 -7.20 1.01
CA GLU A 44 13.70 -6.43 0.72
C GLU A 44 13.46 -4.92 0.87
N ILE A 45 12.34 -4.42 0.35
CA ILE A 45 11.96 -3.02 0.49
C ILE A 45 11.68 -2.65 1.95
N LEU A 46 10.94 -3.47 2.68
CA LEU A 46 10.60 -3.21 4.08
C LEU A 46 11.85 -3.21 4.98
N ASP A 47 12.82 -4.09 4.71
CA ASP A 47 14.11 -4.11 5.41
C ASP A 47 14.90 -2.81 5.14
N GLU A 48 14.92 -2.30 3.91
CA GLU A 48 15.54 -1.00 3.59
C GLU A 48 14.83 0.17 4.29
N ILE A 49 13.50 0.18 4.30
CA ILE A 49 12.73 1.19 5.02
C ILE A 49 13.03 1.15 6.51
N LYS A 50 13.16 -0.05 7.09
CA LYS A 50 13.55 -0.24 8.48
C LYS A 50 14.96 0.31 8.75
N ASN A 51 15.93 -0.04 7.90
CA ASN A 51 17.33 0.39 8.03
C ASN A 51 17.47 1.91 7.95
N SER A 52 16.56 2.59 7.26
CA SER A 52 16.50 4.06 7.21
C SER A 52 16.01 4.71 8.52
N GLY A 53 15.49 3.94 9.47
CA GLY A 53 14.88 4.47 10.72
C GLY A 53 13.48 5.07 10.49
N ALA A 54 12.79 4.72 9.42
CA ALA A 54 11.47 5.26 9.14
C ALA A 54 10.37 4.65 10.01
N PHE A 55 10.54 3.41 10.46
CA PHE A 55 9.58 2.79 11.39
C PHE A 55 9.59 3.48 12.75
N SER A 56 8.43 3.50 13.39
CA SER A 56 8.25 4.03 14.75
C SER A 56 7.64 2.93 15.64
N GLY A 57 8.16 2.77 16.85
CA GLY A 57 7.70 1.78 17.84
C GLY A 57 8.63 0.58 18.00
N ASP A 58 8.40 -0.18 19.08
CA ASP A 58 9.28 -1.26 19.54
C ASP A 58 8.90 -2.65 18.95
N THR A 59 7.87 -2.71 18.11
CA THR A 59 7.33 -3.98 17.57
C THR A 59 7.77 -4.29 16.14
N VAL A 60 8.79 -3.58 15.65
CA VAL A 60 9.31 -3.81 14.29
C VAL A 60 10.17 -5.08 14.29
N PRO A 61 9.93 -6.04 13.39
CA PRO A 61 10.72 -7.25 13.34
C PRO A 61 12.20 -6.96 13.03
N GLU A 62 13.10 -7.86 13.44
CA GLU A 62 14.53 -7.74 13.15
C GLU A 62 14.82 -7.77 11.65
N THR A 63 14.05 -8.57 10.91
CA THR A 63 14.01 -8.61 9.43
C THR A 63 12.61 -8.96 8.97
N PHE A 64 12.24 -8.52 7.78
CA PHE A 64 11.01 -8.92 7.10
C PHE A 64 11.18 -10.16 6.24
N GLN A 65 12.41 -10.66 6.09
CA GLN A 65 12.70 -11.88 5.34
C GLN A 65 12.08 -13.10 6.02
N GLY A 66 11.40 -13.94 5.23
CA GLY A 66 10.76 -15.17 5.71
C GLY A 66 9.45 -14.96 6.48
N LEU A 67 9.01 -13.72 6.69
CA LEU A 67 7.72 -13.44 7.32
C LEU A 67 6.58 -13.53 6.32
N THR A 68 5.45 -14.07 6.76
CA THR A 68 4.18 -13.99 6.03
C THR A 68 3.65 -12.55 5.99
N ARG A 69 2.63 -12.28 5.19
CA ARG A 69 2.04 -10.95 5.10
C ARG A 69 1.46 -10.48 6.43
N GLU A 70 0.86 -11.38 7.18
CA GLU A 70 0.24 -11.13 8.49
C GLU A 70 1.30 -10.82 9.56
N GLU A 71 2.46 -11.48 9.51
CA GLU A 71 3.55 -11.30 10.47
C GLU A 71 4.32 -9.99 10.28
N ARG A 72 4.21 -9.36 9.10
CA ARG A 72 4.91 -8.10 8.79
C ARG A 72 4.32 -6.87 9.45
N GLY A 73 3.09 -6.96 9.93
CA GLY A 73 2.33 -5.85 10.48
C GLY A 73 1.15 -5.43 9.60
N THR A 74 0.43 -4.43 10.06
CA THR A 74 -0.78 -3.92 9.41
C THR A 74 -0.50 -2.70 8.54
N ALA A 75 -1.47 -2.30 7.72
CA ALA A 75 -1.40 -1.05 6.95
C ALA A 75 -1.15 0.16 7.86
N ASP A 76 -1.70 0.17 9.08
CA ASP A 76 -1.51 1.27 10.05
C ASP A 76 -0.06 1.44 10.50
N THR A 77 0.75 0.38 10.45
CA THR A 77 2.17 0.43 10.79
C THR A 77 3.06 0.60 9.56
N LEU A 78 2.72 -0.05 8.47
CA LEU A 78 3.56 -0.10 7.27
C LEU A 78 3.43 1.17 6.42
N LEU A 79 2.22 1.70 6.20
CA LEU A 79 2.01 2.88 5.35
C LEU A 79 2.71 4.13 5.89
N PRO A 80 2.58 4.48 7.19
CA PRO A 80 3.33 5.62 7.73
C PRO A 80 4.84 5.47 7.58
N ALA A 81 5.41 4.28 7.79
CA ALA A 81 6.83 4.04 7.64
C ALA A 81 7.29 4.21 6.17
N ILE A 82 6.54 3.67 5.21
CA ILE A 82 6.79 3.82 3.78
C ILE A 82 6.77 5.31 3.39
N HIS A 83 5.76 6.05 3.82
CA HIS A 83 5.63 7.46 3.48
C HIS A 83 6.68 8.33 4.18
N LYS A 84 7.08 8.01 5.41
CA LYS A 84 8.20 8.66 6.09
C LYS A 84 9.53 8.43 5.36
N PHE A 85 9.76 7.22 4.89
CA PHE A 85 10.92 6.90 4.05
C PHE A 85 10.90 7.74 2.77
N LEU A 86 9.78 7.78 2.04
CA LEU A 86 9.63 8.59 0.84
C LEU A 86 9.88 10.09 1.09
N ALA A 87 9.36 10.61 2.21
CA ALA A 87 9.57 12.02 2.59
C ALA A 87 11.03 12.35 2.88
N SER A 88 11.84 11.35 3.30
CA SER A 88 13.28 11.51 3.58
C SER A 88 14.15 11.46 2.32
N THR A 89 13.61 11.04 1.17
CA THR A 89 14.37 10.97 -0.08
C THR A 89 14.74 12.36 -0.61
N PRO A 90 15.82 12.49 -1.43
CA PRO A 90 16.22 13.77 -2.01
C PRO A 90 15.31 14.24 -3.16
N SER A 91 14.15 13.62 -3.35
CA SER A 91 13.17 14.02 -4.37
C SER A 91 12.73 15.46 -4.16
N ALA A 92 12.62 16.25 -5.24
CA ALA A 92 12.15 17.65 -5.14
C ALA A 92 10.68 17.74 -4.70
N LEU A 93 9.87 16.79 -5.17
CA LEU A 93 8.44 16.69 -4.84
C LEU A 93 8.12 15.23 -4.45
N THR A 94 7.22 15.07 -3.50
CA THR A 94 6.58 13.80 -3.15
C THR A 94 5.07 13.97 -3.23
N CYS A 95 4.38 12.94 -3.69
CA CYS A 95 2.91 12.91 -3.75
C CYS A 95 2.43 11.69 -2.98
N THR A 96 1.44 11.89 -2.12
CA THR A 96 0.76 10.81 -1.39
C THR A 96 -0.61 10.58 -2.02
N ALA A 97 -0.88 9.36 -2.45
CA ALA A 97 -2.18 9.01 -3.01
C ALA A 97 -3.25 8.97 -1.92
N LEU A 98 -4.45 9.49 -2.21
CA LEU A 98 -5.54 9.50 -1.24
C LEU A 98 -5.93 8.08 -0.79
N VAL A 99 -5.85 7.09 -1.67
CA VAL A 99 -6.10 5.68 -1.35
C VAL A 99 -5.14 5.13 -0.29
N ASP A 100 -3.88 5.57 -0.29
CA ASP A 100 -2.90 5.19 0.74
C ASP A 100 -3.18 5.86 2.08
N LEU A 101 -3.71 7.10 2.05
CA LEU A 101 -4.07 7.83 3.27
C LEU A 101 -5.22 7.19 4.05
N VAL A 102 -6.11 6.48 3.36
CA VAL A 102 -7.29 5.84 3.98
C VAL A 102 -7.16 4.32 4.08
N GLY A 103 -6.09 3.75 3.52
CA GLY A 103 -5.84 2.31 3.54
C GLY A 103 -6.74 1.49 2.59
N ASP A 104 -7.35 2.13 1.58
CA ASP A 104 -8.13 1.40 0.57
C ASP A 104 -7.21 0.41 -0.18
N ARG A 105 -7.63 -0.85 -0.27
CA ARG A 105 -6.85 -1.92 -0.87
C ARG A 105 -7.24 -2.22 -2.31
N ARG A 106 -8.37 -1.69 -2.76
CA ARG A 106 -8.94 -2.01 -4.06
C ARG A 106 -8.31 -1.18 -5.17
N ALA A 107 -7.91 -1.82 -6.25
CA ALA A 107 -7.41 -1.14 -7.43
C ALA A 107 -8.50 -0.24 -8.03
N GLN A 108 -8.21 1.04 -8.24
CA GLN A 108 -9.15 1.97 -8.90
C GLN A 108 -9.19 1.74 -10.41
N ASN A 109 -8.12 1.21 -10.96
CA ASN A 109 -8.02 0.78 -12.34
C ASN A 109 -7.24 -0.54 -12.41
N GLN A 110 -7.73 -1.47 -13.23
CA GLN A 110 -7.02 -2.70 -13.54
C GLN A 110 -6.67 -2.70 -15.04
N PRO A 111 -5.41 -2.39 -15.41
CA PRO A 111 -4.99 -2.40 -16.80
C PRO A 111 -5.26 -3.73 -17.48
N GLY A 112 -5.64 -3.68 -18.75
CA GLY A 112 -5.97 -4.86 -19.54
C GLY A 112 -7.39 -5.40 -19.34
N THR A 113 -8.25 -4.67 -18.64
CA THR A 113 -9.67 -5.01 -18.46
C THR A 113 -10.59 -4.00 -19.12
N THR A 114 -11.81 -4.44 -19.42
CA THR A 114 -12.91 -3.61 -19.88
C THR A 114 -13.90 -3.34 -18.73
N SER A 115 -14.84 -2.42 -18.89
CA SER A 115 -15.80 -2.03 -17.85
C SER A 115 -16.76 -3.15 -17.43
N ASP A 116 -16.97 -4.15 -18.29
CA ASP A 116 -17.73 -5.36 -17.98
C ASP A 116 -16.92 -6.41 -17.19
N MET A 117 -15.59 -6.35 -17.24
CA MET A 117 -14.70 -7.21 -16.45
C MET A 117 -14.41 -6.64 -15.07
N TYR A 118 -14.17 -5.33 -14.99
CA TYR A 118 -13.80 -4.64 -13.75
C TYR A 118 -14.33 -3.19 -13.76
N PRO A 119 -14.89 -2.70 -12.64
CA PRO A 119 -15.49 -1.36 -12.57
C PRO A 119 -14.41 -0.25 -12.49
N ASN A 120 -13.56 -0.17 -13.51
CA ASN A 120 -12.49 0.80 -13.61
C ASN A 120 -13.01 2.23 -13.41
N TRP A 121 -12.37 2.98 -12.51
CA TRP A 121 -12.69 4.38 -12.19
C TRP A 121 -14.08 4.64 -11.60
N CYS A 122 -14.80 3.57 -11.23
CA CYS A 122 -16.15 3.66 -10.69
C CYS A 122 -16.27 3.16 -9.24
N ILE A 123 -15.14 2.89 -8.59
CA ILE A 123 -15.10 2.35 -7.23
C ILE A 123 -15.08 3.53 -6.23
N PRO A 124 -16.08 3.67 -5.35
CA PRO A 124 -16.05 4.68 -4.29
C PRO A 124 -14.86 4.46 -3.35
N LEU A 125 -14.26 5.54 -2.86
CA LEU A 125 -13.21 5.46 -1.86
C LEU A 125 -13.71 4.76 -0.60
N CYS A 126 -12.91 3.84 -0.05
CA CYS A 126 -13.21 3.13 1.20
C CYS A 126 -12.01 3.19 2.16
N ASP A 127 -12.28 2.84 3.41
CA ASP A 127 -11.22 2.51 4.36
C ASP A 127 -10.65 1.09 4.13
N GLY A 128 -9.69 0.68 4.96
CA GLY A 128 -9.09 -0.66 4.92
C GLY A 128 -10.06 -1.82 5.21
N ASN A 129 -11.27 -1.53 5.72
CA ASN A 129 -12.35 -2.47 6.00
C ASN A 129 -13.44 -2.46 4.93
N THR A 130 -13.20 -1.81 3.79
CA THR A 130 -14.16 -1.65 2.67
C THR A 130 -15.41 -0.83 3.00
N GLN A 131 -15.37 0.01 4.06
CA GLN A 131 -16.42 0.97 4.34
C GLN A 131 -16.25 2.22 3.47
N ALA A 132 -17.27 2.57 2.71
CA ALA A 132 -17.25 3.78 1.88
C ALA A 132 -17.09 5.03 2.73
N LEU A 133 -16.24 5.92 2.29
CA LEU A 133 -15.88 7.17 2.97
C LEU A 133 -16.40 8.37 2.21
N THR A 134 -16.90 9.35 2.96
CA THR A 134 -17.12 10.70 2.45
C THR A 134 -15.89 11.57 2.74
N ILE A 135 -15.82 12.76 2.14
CA ILE A 135 -14.71 13.70 2.38
C ILE A 135 -14.66 14.13 3.85
N GLU A 136 -15.82 14.23 4.48
CA GLU A 136 -15.98 14.63 5.86
C GLU A 136 -15.39 13.59 6.84
N ASP A 137 -15.43 12.30 6.46
CA ASP A 137 -14.95 11.20 7.31
C ASP A 137 -13.42 11.09 7.32
N ILE A 138 -12.76 11.50 6.23
CA ILE A 138 -11.34 11.20 5.96
C ILE A 138 -10.42 11.82 7.02
N ALA A 139 -10.65 13.08 7.38
CA ALA A 139 -9.75 13.83 8.26
C ALA A 139 -9.65 13.24 9.68
N ASP A 140 -10.69 12.54 10.13
CA ASP A 140 -10.76 11.94 11.47
C ASP A 140 -10.20 10.52 11.53
N LEU A 141 -9.81 9.94 10.39
CA LEU A 141 -9.21 8.61 10.35
C LEU A 141 -7.80 8.62 10.96
N PRO A 142 -7.51 7.74 11.95
CA PRO A 142 -6.17 7.66 12.55
C PRO A 142 -5.06 7.40 11.52
N LEU A 143 -5.32 6.53 10.54
CA LEU A 143 -4.36 6.23 9.47
C LEU A 143 -4.08 7.46 8.61
N PHE A 144 -5.12 8.23 8.24
CA PHE A 144 -4.95 9.47 7.49
C PHE A 144 -4.01 10.43 8.22
N GLN A 145 -4.23 10.64 9.50
CA GLN A 145 -3.40 11.54 10.32
C GLN A 145 -1.98 11.03 10.43
N ALA A 146 -1.77 9.72 10.63
CA ALA A 146 -0.45 9.10 10.75
C ALA A 146 0.35 9.21 9.43
N VAL A 147 -0.27 8.90 8.28
CA VAL A 147 0.39 8.99 6.97
C VAL A 147 0.62 10.45 6.58
N ALA A 148 -0.33 11.34 6.83
CA ALA A 148 -0.16 12.77 6.55
C ALA A 148 1.01 13.36 7.37
N GLU A 149 1.13 12.99 8.64
CA GLU A 149 2.26 13.42 9.49
C GLU A 149 3.59 12.84 8.98
N ALA A 150 3.62 11.55 8.66
CA ALA A 150 4.79 10.86 8.14
C ALA A 150 5.28 11.42 6.80
N SER A 151 4.36 11.94 5.98
CA SER A 151 4.66 12.54 4.66
C SER A 151 5.25 13.96 4.75
N LYS A 152 5.27 14.57 5.93
CA LYS A 152 5.86 15.90 6.11
C LYS A 152 7.36 15.86 5.89
N ARG A 153 7.84 16.75 5.05
CA ARG A 153 9.28 16.93 4.82
C ARG A 153 9.84 17.96 5.79
N ASN A 154 10.99 17.64 6.39
CA ASN A 154 11.75 18.64 7.11
C ASN A 154 12.22 19.71 6.12
N LYS A 155 11.91 20.97 6.41
CA LYS A 155 12.49 22.08 5.67
C LYS A 155 13.98 22.14 5.98
N HIS A 156 14.79 21.84 5.00
CA HIS A 156 16.23 22.12 5.06
C HIS A 156 16.48 23.60 4.78
#